data_0b5b078f92751388ec838b690cae3722
#
_entry.id   0b5b078f92751388ec838b690cae3722
#
_cell.length_a   1.000
_cell.length_b   1.000
_cell.length_c   1.000
_cell.angle_alpha   90.00
_cell.angle_beta   90.00
_cell.angle_gamma   90.00
#
_symmetry.space_group_name_H-M   'P 1'
#
loop_
_entity.id
_entity.type
_entity.pdbx_description
1 polymer ?
#
loop_
_entity_poly.entity_id
_entity_poly.type
_entity_poly.pdbx_seq_one_letter_code
_entity_poly.pdbx_strand_id
1 'polypeptide(L)'
;FPSELTPLERAEIFAKVSGYIKTVKVDIGDKVQQGQVLAIIEAPEMLSNYAQASADVQFANSKYIASLDAFTRIENAAKVNGTVATGELEKSRNQMLADKAAHEAAKAKLNAYAQLKDYLTIRSPFSGIMVQRNADIGTLVGTANNKPILVIENTATLRLKVPVQEASTTAIPDSSFISVPVDAQPDRKY
;
A
#
# COMPACT_ATOMS: atom_id res chain seq x y z
N PHE A 1 14.53 36.07 -17.39
CA PHE A 1 14.10 35.71 -16.04
C PHE A 1 14.74 34.39 -15.70
N PRO A 2 15.34 34.20 -14.50
CA PRO A 2 15.81 32.91 -14.07
C PRO A 2 14.60 31.97 -13.99
N SER A 3 14.61 30.89 -14.76
CA SER A 3 13.55 29.91 -14.83
C SER A 3 14.10 28.56 -14.41
N GLU A 4 13.27 27.75 -13.75
CA GLU A 4 13.62 26.42 -13.26
C GLU A 4 12.81 25.37 -13.98
N LEU A 5 13.49 24.36 -14.54
CA LEU A 5 12.87 23.15 -15.07
C LEU A 5 12.79 22.08 -13.96
N THR A 6 11.59 21.70 -13.61
CA THR A 6 11.35 20.64 -12.61
C THR A 6 10.62 19.48 -13.27
N PRO A 7 10.83 18.23 -12.81
CA PRO A 7 10.05 17.09 -13.28
C PRO A 7 8.56 17.32 -12.98
N LEU A 8 7.69 16.83 -13.85
CA LEU A 8 6.24 16.95 -13.64
C LEU A 8 5.81 16.14 -12.42
N GLU A 9 6.38 14.95 -12.24
CA GLU A 9 6.12 14.05 -11.13
C GLU A 9 7.44 13.68 -10.45
N ARG A 10 7.48 13.80 -9.13
CA ARG A 10 8.57 13.38 -8.27
C ARG A 10 7.97 12.64 -7.08
N ALA A 11 8.45 11.43 -6.82
CA ALA A 11 8.05 10.64 -5.65
C ALA A 11 9.24 10.34 -4.76
N GLU A 12 9.11 10.72 -3.51
CA GLU A 12 9.98 10.30 -2.43
C GLU A 12 9.37 9.08 -1.75
N ILE A 13 10.02 7.94 -1.87
CA ILE A 13 9.50 6.65 -1.41
C ILE A 13 10.04 6.36 -0.02
N PHE A 14 9.13 6.18 0.93
CA PHE A 14 9.42 5.84 2.32
C PHE A 14 8.94 4.42 2.62
N ALA A 15 9.60 3.75 3.59
CA ALA A 15 9.05 2.52 4.14
C ALA A 15 7.85 2.84 5.04
N LYS A 16 6.75 2.14 4.82
CA LYS A 16 5.54 2.23 5.66
C LYS A 16 5.60 1.27 6.85
N VAL A 17 6.56 0.36 6.86
CA VAL A 17 6.76 -0.67 7.88
C VAL A 17 8.21 -0.74 8.26
N SER A 18 8.50 -1.09 9.52
CA SER A 18 9.87 -1.25 10.01
C SER A 18 10.42 -2.62 9.59
N GLY A 19 11.68 -2.63 9.17
CA GLY A 19 12.38 -3.84 8.77
C GLY A 19 13.73 -3.53 8.14
N TYR A 20 14.42 -4.57 7.68
CA TYR A 20 15.71 -4.43 7.00
C TYR A 20 15.54 -4.56 5.49
N ILE A 21 16.25 -3.76 4.72
CA ILE A 21 16.29 -3.92 3.27
C ILE A 21 16.94 -5.27 2.93
N LYS A 22 16.17 -6.19 2.37
CA LYS A 22 16.66 -7.50 1.91
C LYS A 22 17.32 -7.42 0.55
N THR A 23 16.69 -6.71 -0.39
CA THR A 23 17.18 -6.53 -1.76
C THR A 23 16.79 -5.17 -2.29
N VAL A 24 17.68 -4.56 -3.06
CA VAL A 24 17.40 -3.41 -3.93
C VAL A 24 17.60 -3.88 -5.37
N LYS A 25 16.62 -3.67 -6.24
CA LYS A 25 16.61 -4.16 -7.63
C LYS A 25 16.91 -3.09 -8.66
N VAL A 26 17.19 -1.88 -8.22
CA VAL A 26 17.40 -0.70 -9.07
C VAL A 26 18.55 0.14 -8.55
N ASP A 27 19.19 0.87 -9.43
CA ASP A 27 20.24 1.82 -9.08
C ASP A 27 19.96 3.20 -9.67
N ILE A 28 20.75 4.19 -9.26
CA ILE A 28 20.65 5.57 -9.73
C ILE A 28 20.84 5.59 -11.24
N GLY A 29 19.94 6.27 -11.97
CA GLY A 29 19.91 6.32 -13.43
C GLY A 29 19.06 5.26 -14.12
N ASP A 30 18.61 4.24 -13.41
CA ASP A 30 17.76 3.19 -13.97
C ASP A 30 16.38 3.71 -14.34
N LYS A 31 15.87 3.26 -15.50
CA LYS A 31 14.49 3.48 -15.90
C LYS A 31 13.59 2.46 -15.22
N VAL A 32 12.54 2.94 -14.55
CA VAL A 32 11.57 2.11 -13.86
C VAL A 32 10.18 2.29 -14.45
N GLN A 33 9.38 1.21 -14.42
CA GLN A 33 7.98 1.22 -14.84
C GLN A 33 7.04 1.31 -13.64
N GLN A 34 5.85 1.84 -13.83
CA GLN A 34 4.80 1.82 -12.82
C GLN A 34 4.53 0.39 -12.33
N GLY A 35 4.47 0.19 -11.01
CA GLY A 35 4.27 -1.12 -10.38
C GLY A 35 5.52 -2.00 -10.29
N GLN A 36 6.64 -1.63 -10.93
CA GLN A 36 7.90 -2.37 -10.85
C GLN A 36 8.38 -2.45 -9.40
N VAL A 37 8.86 -3.64 -9.00
CA VAL A 37 9.45 -3.85 -7.67
C VAL A 37 10.85 -3.22 -7.63
N LEU A 38 11.02 -2.28 -6.71
CA LEU A 38 12.27 -1.53 -6.52
C LEU A 38 13.12 -2.11 -5.40
N ALA A 39 12.48 -2.43 -4.27
CA ALA A 39 13.15 -3.02 -3.11
C ALA A 39 12.22 -3.95 -2.35
N ILE A 40 12.81 -4.86 -1.57
CA ILE A 40 12.09 -5.77 -0.67
C ILE A 40 12.61 -5.56 0.74
N ILE A 41 11.69 -5.38 1.68
CA ILE A 41 11.95 -5.27 3.12
C ILE A 41 11.74 -6.65 3.74
N GLU A 42 12.61 -7.02 4.65
CA GLU A 42 12.48 -8.21 5.49
C GLU A 42 12.05 -7.78 6.90
N ALA A 43 10.90 -8.28 7.35
CA ALA A 43 10.34 -8.04 8.68
C ALA A 43 9.78 -9.36 9.24
N PRO A 44 10.63 -10.20 9.89
CA PRO A 44 10.24 -11.54 10.38
C PRO A 44 9.07 -11.50 11.36
N GLU A 45 9.03 -10.50 12.24
CA GLU A 45 7.94 -10.34 13.21
C GLU A 45 6.58 -10.14 12.52
N MET A 46 6.56 -9.36 11.46
CA MET A 46 5.33 -9.11 10.69
C MET A 46 4.85 -10.39 9.98
N LEU A 47 5.78 -11.16 9.41
CA LEU A 47 5.46 -12.45 8.78
C LEU A 47 4.93 -13.45 9.80
N SER A 48 5.49 -13.47 11.02
CA SER A 48 5.00 -14.27 12.12
C SER A 48 3.58 -13.89 12.55
N ASN A 49 3.31 -12.59 12.70
CA ASN A 49 1.98 -12.08 13.03
C ASN A 49 0.94 -12.41 11.94
N TYR A 50 1.34 -12.33 10.66
CA TYR A 50 0.47 -12.75 9.55
C TYR A 50 0.16 -14.24 9.61
N ALA A 51 1.16 -15.10 9.87
CA ALA A 51 0.98 -16.54 10.00
C ALA A 51 0.07 -16.89 11.19
N GLN A 52 0.25 -16.23 12.33
CA GLN A 52 -0.61 -16.39 13.51
C GLN A 52 -2.06 -15.98 13.19
N ALA A 53 -2.28 -14.82 12.58
CA ALA A 53 -3.63 -14.38 12.21
C ALA A 53 -4.30 -15.33 11.20
N SER A 54 -3.52 -15.95 10.30
CA SER A 54 -4.02 -16.98 9.39
C SER A 54 -4.48 -18.23 10.14
N ALA A 55 -3.73 -18.69 11.15
CA ALA A 55 -4.11 -19.80 12.00
C ALA A 55 -5.37 -19.49 12.84
N ASP A 56 -5.46 -18.26 13.38
CA ASP A 56 -6.62 -17.78 14.12
C ASP A 56 -7.91 -17.84 13.27
N VAL A 57 -7.84 -17.48 12.00
CA VAL A 57 -8.97 -17.59 11.05
C VAL A 57 -9.40 -19.05 10.87
N GLN A 58 -8.45 -19.95 10.67
CA GLN A 58 -8.77 -21.38 10.50
C GLN A 58 -9.44 -21.96 11.75
N PHE A 59 -8.93 -21.60 12.94
CA PHE A 59 -9.52 -22.03 14.21
C PHE A 59 -10.94 -21.49 14.40
N ALA A 60 -11.15 -20.18 14.18
CA ALA A 60 -12.46 -19.55 14.29
C ALA A 60 -13.45 -20.11 13.25
N ASN A 61 -13.00 -20.39 12.03
CA ASN A 61 -13.80 -21.04 11.00
C ASN A 61 -14.26 -22.45 11.41
N SER A 62 -13.37 -23.25 11.97
CA SER A 62 -13.70 -24.60 12.43
C SER A 62 -14.76 -24.56 13.54
N LYS A 63 -14.65 -23.61 14.48
CA LYS A 63 -15.67 -23.40 15.50
C LYS A 63 -17.02 -22.99 14.92
N TYR A 64 -17.02 -22.05 13.99
CA TYR A 64 -18.23 -21.60 13.29
C TYR A 64 -18.92 -22.75 12.56
N ILE A 65 -18.17 -23.57 11.82
CA ILE A 65 -18.72 -24.73 11.11
C ILE A 65 -19.36 -25.71 12.11
N ALA A 66 -18.69 -26.01 13.22
CA ALA A 66 -19.22 -26.92 14.24
C ALA A 66 -20.50 -26.39 14.88
N SER A 67 -20.57 -25.10 15.20
CA SER A 67 -21.77 -24.49 15.78
C SER A 67 -22.91 -24.34 14.76
N LEU A 68 -22.59 -24.10 13.49
CA LEU A 68 -23.56 -24.09 12.40
C LEU A 68 -24.19 -25.47 12.20
N ASP A 69 -23.39 -26.54 12.19
CA ASP A 69 -23.88 -27.92 12.08
C ASP A 69 -24.75 -28.30 13.28
N ALA A 70 -24.36 -27.89 14.50
CA ALA A 70 -25.17 -28.11 15.70
C ALA A 70 -26.51 -27.38 15.62
N PHE A 71 -26.49 -26.11 15.24
CA PHE A 71 -27.72 -25.31 15.05
C PHE A 71 -28.62 -25.94 13.99
N THR A 72 -28.08 -26.30 12.84
CA THR A 72 -28.87 -26.90 11.74
C THR A 72 -29.55 -28.20 12.15
N ARG A 73 -28.87 -29.05 12.93
CA ARG A 73 -29.48 -30.27 13.48
C ARG A 73 -30.63 -29.97 14.45
N ILE A 74 -30.42 -29.03 15.37
CA ILE A 74 -31.42 -28.62 16.35
C ILE A 74 -32.64 -27.96 15.64
N GLU A 75 -32.37 -27.09 14.67
CA GLU A 75 -33.41 -26.43 13.88
C GLU A 75 -34.26 -27.45 13.11
N ASN A 76 -33.62 -28.47 12.50
CA ASN A 76 -34.37 -29.53 11.81
C ASN A 76 -35.20 -30.40 12.77
N ALA A 77 -34.64 -30.70 13.96
CA ALA A 77 -35.40 -31.41 14.99
C ALA A 77 -36.59 -30.57 15.53
N ALA A 78 -36.46 -29.29 15.67
CA ALA A 78 -37.50 -28.37 16.11
C ALA A 78 -38.72 -28.27 15.17
N LYS A 79 -38.54 -28.68 13.87
CA LYS A 79 -39.65 -28.76 12.92
C LYS A 79 -40.66 -29.86 13.27
N VAL A 80 -40.27 -30.83 14.13
CA VAL A 80 -41.16 -31.84 14.68
C VAL A 80 -41.69 -31.36 16.03
N ASN A 81 -42.99 -31.11 16.12
CA ASN A 81 -43.64 -30.53 17.29
C ASN A 81 -43.27 -31.27 18.59
N GLY A 82 -42.82 -30.49 19.58
CA GLY A 82 -42.53 -30.97 20.94
C GLY A 82 -41.16 -31.66 21.15
N THR A 83 -40.30 -31.70 20.11
CA THR A 83 -39.02 -32.42 20.21
C THR A 83 -37.90 -31.56 20.78
N VAL A 84 -37.97 -30.22 20.68
CA VAL A 84 -36.92 -29.29 21.14
C VAL A 84 -37.50 -28.15 21.90
N ALA A 85 -36.93 -27.81 23.07
CA ALA A 85 -37.31 -26.62 23.82
C ALA A 85 -36.90 -25.35 23.07
N THR A 86 -37.76 -24.34 23.04
CA THR A 86 -37.50 -23.06 22.33
C THR A 86 -36.19 -22.41 22.80
N GLY A 87 -35.89 -22.48 24.11
CA GLY A 87 -34.64 -21.93 24.67
C GLY A 87 -33.36 -22.66 24.19
N GLU A 88 -33.45 -23.95 23.85
CA GLU A 88 -32.30 -24.69 23.31
C GLU A 88 -31.99 -24.28 21.86
N LEU A 89 -33.03 -24.08 21.06
CA LEU A 89 -32.89 -23.57 19.69
C LEU A 89 -32.27 -22.17 19.69
N GLU A 90 -32.76 -21.27 20.55
CA GLU A 90 -32.23 -19.92 20.68
C GLU A 90 -30.77 -19.92 21.17
N LYS A 91 -30.44 -20.76 22.15
CA LYS A 91 -29.07 -20.90 22.65
C LYS A 91 -28.13 -21.36 21.54
N SER A 92 -28.51 -22.37 20.78
CA SER A 92 -27.70 -22.88 19.67
C SER A 92 -27.52 -21.84 18.55
N ARG A 93 -28.60 -21.10 18.22
CA ARG A 93 -28.54 -19.99 17.27
C ARG A 93 -27.58 -18.89 17.73
N ASN A 94 -27.68 -18.48 18.99
CA ASN A 94 -26.83 -17.44 19.55
C ASN A 94 -25.35 -17.87 19.57
N GLN A 95 -25.07 -19.15 19.86
CA GLN A 95 -23.71 -19.69 19.78
C GLN A 95 -23.18 -19.64 18.36
N MET A 96 -23.95 -20.09 17.37
CA MET A 96 -23.56 -20.01 15.95
C MET A 96 -23.31 -18.59 15.51
N LEU A 97 -24.14 -17.61 15.92
CA LEU A 97 -23.94 -16.20 15.60
C LEU A 97 -22.69 -15.63 16.25
N ALA A 98 -22.40 -16.02 17.51
CA ALA A 98 -21.20 -15.60 18.21
C ALA A 98 -19.92 -16.14 17.53
N ASP A 99 -19.91 -17.44 17.15
CA ASP A 99 -18.77 -18.05 16.45
C ASP A 99 -18.59 -17.49 15.05
N LYS A 100 -19.69 -17.16 14.35
CA LYS A 100 -19.64 -16.43 13.07
C LYS A 100 -18.99 -15.07 13.23
N ALA A 101 -19.40 -14.30 14.23
CA ALA A 101 -18.83 -12.99 14.50
C ALA A 101 -17.33 -13.09 14.85
N ALA A 102 -16.94 -14.11 15.62
CA ALA A 102 -15.53 -14.38 15.92
C ALA A 102 -14.70 -14.73 14.67
N HIS A 103 -15.26 -15.53 13.75
CA HIS A 103 -14.63 -15.82 12.47
C HIS A 103 -14.46 -14.56 11.61
N GLU A 104 -15.48 -13.71 11.50
CA GLU A 104 -15.38 -12.46 10.73
C GLU A 104 -14.38 -11.48 11.36
N ALA A 105 -14.29 -11.41 12.69
CA ALA A 105 -13.28 -10.61 13.39
C ALA A 105 -11.85 -11.11 13.13
N ALA A 106 -11.63 -12.43 13.17
CA ALA A 106 -10.33 -13.02 12.83
C ALA A 106 -9.94 -12.75 11.39
N LYS A 107 -10.90 -12.80 10.46
CA LYS A 107 -10.71 -12.48 9.04
C LYS A 107 -10.33 -11.02 8.81
N ALA A 108 -10.99 -10.10 9.52
CA ALA A 108 -10.63 -8.68 9.47
C ALA A 108 -9.19 -8.44 9.97
N LYS A 109 -8.78 -9.12 11.06
CA LYS A 109 -7.41 -9.08 11.58
C LYS A 109 -6.39 -9.59 10.57
N LEU A 110 -6.67 -10.73 9.92
CA LEU A 110 -5.81 -11.28 8.86
C LEU A 110 -5.65 -10.31 7.69
N ASN A 111 -6.75 -9.69 7.25
CA ASN A 111 -6.72 -8.72 6.16
C ASN A 111 -5.85 -7.50 6.51
N ALA A 112 -5.88 -7.02 7.75
CA ALA A 112 -5.01 -5.93 8.22
C ALA A 112 -3.53 -6.32 8.12
N TYR A 113 -3.15 -7.52 8.57
CA TYR A 113 -1.77 -8.00 8.43
C TYR A 113 -1.38 -8.29 6.98
N ALA A 114 -2.33 -8.71 6.12
CA ALA A 114 -2.07 -8.87 4.69
C ALA A 114 -1.70 -7.53 4.02
N GLN A 115 -2.42 -6.46 4.34
CA GLN A 115 -2.09 -5.11 3.85
C GLN A 115 -0.72 -4.64 4.33
N LEU A 116 -0.37 -4.90 5.60
CA LEU A 116 0.96 -4.57 6.12
C LEU A 116 2.07 -5.37 5.42
N LYS A 117 1.80 -6.65 5.10
CA LYS A 117 2.74 -7.52 4.36
C LYS A 117 2.99 -7.00 2.94
N ASP A 118 1.98 -6.43 2.27
CA ASP A 118 2.15 -5.85 0.94
C ASP A 118 3.11 -4.66 0.94
N TYR A 119 3.19 -3.91 2.05
CA TYR A 119 4.15 -2.82 2.21
C TYR A 119 5.62 -3.27 2.35
N LEU A 120 5.89 -4.57 2.54
CA LEU A 120 7.25 -5.10 2.49
C LEU A 120 7.83 -5.07 1.07
N THR A 121 6.99 -4.96 0.05
CA THR A 121 7.42 -4.85 -1.34
C THR A 121 7.25 -3.41 -1.81
N ILE A 122 8.36 -2.72 -1.96
CA ILE A 122 8.38 -1.33 -2.46
C ILE A 122 8.26 -1.35 -3.97
N ARG A 123 7.25 -0.64 -4.50
CA ARG A 123 6.97 -0.53 -5.93
C ARG A 123 6.98 0.92 -6.40
N SER A 124 7.28 1.11 -7.68
CA SER A 124 7.21 2.44 -8.31
C SER A 124 5.76 2.90 -8.50
N PRO A 125 5.39 4.13 -8.07
CA PRO A 125 4.05 4.67 -8.26
C PRO A 125 3.78 5.10 -9.72
N PHE A 126 4.81 5.44 -10.49
CA PHE A 126 4.74 5.83 -11.90
C PHE A 126 6.01 5.39 -12.64
N SER A 127 6.02 5.55 -13.96
CA SER A 127 7.21 5.28 -14.78
C SER A 127 8.13 6.49 -14.82
N GLY A 128 9.43 6.28 -14.55
CA GLY A 128 10.38 7.38 -14.45
C GLY A 128 11.83 6.90 -14.37
N ILE A 129 12.70 7.74 -13.83
CA ILE A 129 14.12 7.47 -13.63
C ILE A 129 14.43 7.55 -12.13
N MET A 130 15.24 6.63 -11.63
CA MET A 130 15.75 6.65 -10.26
C MET A 130 16.81 7.73 -10.11
N VAL A 131 16.54 8.74 -9.25
CA VAL A 131 17.47 9.87 -9.05
C VAL A 131 18.24 9.80 -7.75
N GLN A 132 17.70 9.13 -6.72
CA GLN A 132 18.41 8.94 -5.45
C GLN A 132 18.12 7.57 -4.86
N ARG A 133 19.16 6.98 -4.26
CA ARG A 133 19.11 5.76 -3.48
C ARG A 133 19.79 6.01 -2.13
N ASN A 134 18.99 6.09 -1.07
CA ASN A 134 19.46 6.44 0.27
C ASN A 134 19.47 5.22 1.21
N ALA A 135 19.12 4.03 0.72
CA ALA A 135 19.16 2.81 1.52
C ALA A 135 19.83 1.68 0.74
N ASP A 136 20.72 0.98 1.42
CA ASP A 136 21.44 -0.19 0.98
C ASP A 136 20.90 -1.47 1.61
N ILE A 137 21.30 -2.62 1.08
CA ILE A 137 20.98 -3.93 1.65
C ILE A 137 21.46 -3.98 3.10
N GLY A 138 20.62 -4.46 4.01
CA GLY A 138 20.87 -4.49 5.45
C GLY A 138 20.54 -3.20 6.20
N THR A 139 20.15 -2.12 5.53
CA THR A 139 19.72 -0.87 6.19
C THR A 139 18.38 -1.07 6.89
N LEU A 140 18.28 -0.64 8.16
CA LEU A 140 17.02 -0.58 8.89
C LEU A 140 16.19 0.61 8.39
N VAL A 141 14.95 0.36 8.00
CA VAL A 141 14.01 1.36 7.46
C VAL A 141 12.70 1.34 8.25
N GLY A 142 11.85 2.37 8.06
CA GLY A 142 10.53 2.44 8.69
C GLY A 142 10.53 2.85 10.16
N THR A 143 11.66 3.13 10.75
CA THR A 143 11.79 3.82 12.03
C THR A 143 11.74 5.34 11.81
N ALA A 144 11.75 6.14 12.85
CA ALA A 144 11.61 7.61 12.82
C ALA A 144 12.60 8.40 11.92
N ASN A 145 13.40 7.72 11.10
CA ASN A 145 14.26 8.32 10.10
C ASN A 145 13.43 8.82 8.91
N ASN A 146 13.17 10.10 8.89
CA ASN A 146 12.42 10.81 7.84
C ASN A 146 13.20 10.95 6.50
N LYS A 147 14.08 10.00 6.17
CA LYS A 147 14.76 10.00 4.87
C LYS A 147 14.05 9.07 3.89
N PRO A 148 13.78 9.52 2.67
CA PRO A 148 13.25 8.64 1.64
C PRO A 148 14.26 7.54 1.32
N ILE A 149 13.79 6.31 1.10
CA ILE A 149 14.62 5.17 0.70
C ILE A 149 15.12 5.38 -0.72
N LEU A 150 14.19 5.77 -1.61
CA LEU A 150 14.39 5.96 -3.04
C LEU A 150 13.67 7.22 -3.49
N VAL A 151 14.20 7.89 -4.52
CA VAL A 151 13.52 9.03 -5.17
C VAL A 151 13.44 8.76 -6.66
N ILE A 152 12.24 8.90 -7.22
CA ILE A 152 11.95 8.69 -8.64
C ILE A 152 11.40 9.98 -9.23
N GLU A 153 11.82 10.30 -10.45
CA GLU A 153 11.34 11.46 -11.21
C GLU A 153 10.88 11.04 -12.60
N ASN A 154 9.77 11.60 -13.02
CA ASN A 154 9.31 11.49 -14.40
C ASN A 154 9.91 12.64 -15.21
N THR A 155 10.91 12.31 -16.02
CA THR A 155 11.62 13.28 -16.87
C THR A 155 11.08 13.37 -18.31
N ALA A 156 10.03 12.59 -18.63
CA ALA A 156 9.40 12.64 -19.97
C ALA A 156 8.64 13.95 -20.20
N THR A 157 8.10 14.53 -19.12
CA THR A 157 7.43 15.82 -19.14
C THR A 157 8.01 16.70 -18.05
N LEU A 158 8.42 17.90 -18.40
CA LEU A 158 8.99 18.87 -17.49
C LEU A 158 8.02 20.03 -17.26
N ARG A 159 8.09 20.60 -16.07
CA ARG A 159 7.36 21.82 -15.70
C ARG A 159 8.35 22.96 -15.64
N LEU A 160 8.09 24.00 -16.45
CA LEU A 160 8.83 25.25 -16.38
C LEU A 160 8.19 26.15 -15.34
N LYS A 161 8.97 26.57 -14.35
CA LYS A 161 8.59 27.59 -13.37
C LYS A 161 9.31 28.88 -13.73
N VAL A 162 8.52 29.89 -14.12
CA VAL A 162 9.03 31.25 -14.43
C VAL A 162 8.49 32.19 -13.35
N PRO A 163 9.34 32.77 -12.50
CA PRO A 163 8.90 33.81 -11.56
C PRO A 163 8.57 35.10 -12.36
N VAL A 164 7.32 35.55 -12.26
CA VAL A 164 6.85 36.77 -12.90
C VAL A 164 6.56 37.83 -11.84
N GLN A 165 6.98 39.08 -12.09
CA GLN A 165 6.65 40.17 -11.20
C GLN A 165 5.14 40.47 -11.26
N GLU A 166 4.53 40.80 -10.14
CA GLU A 166 3.09 41.03 -9.99
C GLU A 166 2.55 42.09 -11.00
N ALA A 167 3.33 43.14 -11.26
CA ALA A 167 2.98 44.17 -12.23
C ALA A 167 2.85 43.67 -13.69
N SER A 168 3.38 42.51 -14.02
CA SER A 168 3.37 41.94 -15.37
C SER A 168 2.36 40.79 -15.54
N THR A 169 1.65 40.41 -14.47
CA THR A 169 0.72 39.26 -14.48
C THR A 169 -0.47 39.46 -15.41
N THR A 170 -0.95 40.69 -15.57
CA THR A 170 -2.09 41.02 -16.44
C THR A 170 -1.78 40.93 -17.95
N ALA A 171 -0.50 40.88 -18.32
CA ALA A 171 -0.05 40.74 -19.70
C ALA A 171 0.18 39.30 -20.17
N ILE A 172 0.00 38.30 -19.28
CA ILE A 172 0.22 36.89 -19.59
C ILE A 172 -1.10 36.29 -20.09
N PRO A 173 -1.17 35.84 -21.36
CA PRO A 173 -2.36 35.14 -21.85
C PRO A 173 -2.48 33.75 -21.21
N ASP A 174 -3.73 33.31 -21.00
CA ASP A 174 -4.06 32.02 -20.36
C ASP A 174 -3.50 30.77 -21.10
N SER A 175 -3.19 30.91 -22.38
CA SER A 175 -2.52 29.90 -23.19
C SER A 175 -1.62 30.53 -24.23
N SER A 176 -0.32 30.28 -24.14
CA SER A 176 0.65 30.69 -25.14
C SER A 176 1.74 29.63 -25.30
N PHE A 177 2.21 29.47 -26.54
CA PHE A 177 3.41 28.67 -26.79
C PHE A 177 4.64 29.53 -26.45
N ILE A 178 5.43 29.06 -25.49
CA ILE A 178 6.67 29.74 -25.10
C ILE A 178 7.83 28.90 -25.64
N SER A 179 8.70 29.50 -26.42
CA SER A 179 9.94 28.87 -26.87
C SER A 179 11.01 29.11 -25.81
N VAL A 180 11.51 28.05 -25.21
CA VAL A 180 12.52 28.11 -24.14
C VAL A 180 13.85 27.60 -24.70
N PRO A 181 14.85 28.49 -24.87
CA PRO A 181 16.22 28.06 -25.14
C PRO A 181 16.78 27.47 -23.86
N VAL A 182 17.40 26.27 -23.95
CA VAL A 182 18.09 25.61 -22.82
C VAL A 182 19.58 25.74 -23.06
N ASP A 183 20.32 26.36 -22.13
CA ASP A 183 21.75 26.62 -22.25
C ASP A 183 22.59 25.36 -22.55
N ALA A 184 22.14 24.19 -22.08
CA ALA A 184 22.79 22.92 -22.37
C ALA A 184 22.63 22.44 -23.83
N GLN A 185 21.63 22.95 -24.58
CA GLN A 185 21.34 22.62 -25.98
C GLN A 185 20.79 23.85 -26.72
N PRO A 186 21.64 24.82 -27.04
CA PRO A 186 21.19 26.14 -27.60
C PRO A 186 20.51 26.04 -28.96
N ASP A 187 20.77 24.96 -29.70
CA ASP A 187 20.19 24.75 -31.06
C ASP A 187 18.82 24.07 -31.03
N ARG A 188 18.34 23.63 -29.85
CA ARG A 188 17.06 22.92 -29.70
C ARG A 188 16.04 23.79 -28.98
N LYS A 189 14.92 24.05 -29.65
CA LYS A 189 13.76 24.75 -29.05
C LYS A 189 12.76 23.73 -28.53
N TYR A 190 12.33 23.89 -27.29
CA TYR A 190 11.36 23.06 -26.62
C TYR A 190 10.02 23.78 -26.44
#